data_48466a71a17c5b5e2a92b3405dd156a4
#
_entry.id   48466a71a17c5b5e2a92b3405dd156a4
#
_cell.length_a   1.000
_cell.length_b   1.000
_cell.length_c   1.000
_cell.angle_alpha   90.00
_cell.angle_beta   90.00
_cell.angle_gamma   90.00
#
_symmetry.space_group_name_H-M   'P 1'
#
loop_
_entity.id
_entity.type
_entity.pdbx_description
1 polymer ?
#
loop_
_entity_poly.entity_id
_entity_poly.type
_entity_poly.pdbx_seq_one_letter_code
_entity_poly.pdbx_strand_id
1 'polypeptide(L)'
;MKQIDEQINFKDGDKLPVKILNWGPCVMQFKINKESKNILLKDGADSKIDFRDKLAGHLDNEKGYTQETKDKVIPHLGKYLGAYDQMYQNFTGKFYEKKPEYVLSALWINYQKANDFNPPHDHDGKLSFVAYLQIPEELIFFFF
;
A
#
# COMPACT_ATOMS: atom_id res chain seq x y z
N MET A 1 -17.52 -2.97 13.88
CA MET A 1 -16.28 -2.37 13.38
C MET A 1 -15.90 -1.22 14.28
N LYS A 2 -14.70 -1.22 14.84
CA LYS A 2 -14.17 -0.08 15.63
C LYS A 2 -13.21 0.69 14.72
N GLN A 3 -13.52 1.95 14.47
CA GLN A 3 -12.62 2.86 13.77
C GLN A 3 -11.91 3.73 14.79
N ILE A 4 -10.61 3.88 14.65
CA ILE A 4 -9.77 4.74 15.47
C ILE A 4 -9.00 5.65 14.52
N ASP A 5 -9.18 6.95 14.65
CA ASP A 5 -8.40 7.95 13.93
C ASP A 5 -7.28 8.44 14.85
N GLU A 6 -6.04 8.24 14.47
CA GLU A 6 -4.85 8.59 15.25
C GLU A 6 -3.83 9.33 14.39
N GLN A 7 -2.88 9.97 15.06
CA GLN A 7 -1.70 10.56 14.43
C GLN A 7 -0.44 9.91 15.01
N ILE A 8 0.42 9.43 14.13
CA ILE A 8 1.72 8.92 14.51
C ILE A 8 2.74 10.06 14.37
N ASN A 9 3.43 10.36 15.47
CA ASN A 9 4.48 11.37 15.50
C ASN A 9 5.84 10.68 15.39
N PHE A 10 6.65 11.15 14.46
CA PHE A 10 8.03 10.69 14.28
C PHE A 10 9.00 11.63 15.00
N LYS A 11 10.22 11.13 15.26
CA LYS A 11 11.27 11.90 15.94
C LYS A 11 11.75 13.12 15.14
N ASP A 12 11.58 13.09 13.82
CA ASP A 12 11.88 14.19 12.89
C ASP A 12 10.79 15.28 12.83
N GLY A 13 9.72 15.11 13.63
CA GLY A 13 8.60 16.04 13.69
C GLY A 13 7.50 15.79 12.65
N ASP A 14 7.70 14.84 11.75
CA ASP A 14 6.66 14.43 10.79
C ASP A 14 5.44 13.85 11.52
N LYS A 15 4.26 14.19 11.03
CA LYS A 15 2.98 13.64 11.52
C LYS A 15 2.32 12.84 10.40
N LEU A 16 1.98 11.61 10.70
CA LEU A 16 1.26 10.74 9.77
C LEU A 16 -0.14 10.45 10.29
N PRO A 17 -1.20 11.01 9.67
CA PRO A 17 -2.56 10.62 10.00
C PRO A 17 -2.78 9.17 9.57
N VAL A 18 -3.35 8.37 10.47
CA VAL A 18 -3.65 6.95 10.24
C VAL A 18 -5.08 6.64 10.65
N LYS A 19 -5.77 5.87 9.81
CA LYS A 19 -7.05 5.27 10.12
C LYS A 19 -6.87 3.77 10.33
N ILE A 20 -7.26 3.28 11.50
CA ILE A 20 -7.21 1.86 11.84
C ILE A 20 -8.61 1.28 11.71
N LEU A 21 -8.74 0.26 10.87
CA LEU A 21 -9.96 -0.48 10.64
C LEU A 21 -9.75 -1.91 11.15
N ASN A 22 -10.53 -2.32 12.14
CA ASN A 22 -10.42 -3.65 12.72
C ASN A 22 -11.73 -4.42 12.57
N TRP A 23 -11.69 -5.47 11.76
CA TRP A 23 -12.76 -6.46 11.63
C TRP A 23 -12.20 -7.90 11.54
N GLY A 24 -11.00 -8.12 12.05
CA GLY A 24 -10.23 -9.35 12.00
C GLY A 24 -8.78 -9.05 11.67
N PRO A 25 -8.33 -9.12 10.42
CA PRO A 25 -7.01 -8.64 10.03
C PRO A 25 -6.86 -7.14 10.32
N CYS A 26 -5.69 -6.74 10.81
CA CYS A 26 -5.41 -5.32 11.03
C CYS A 26 -5.12 -4.65 9.68
N VAL A 27 -5.97 -3.71 9.30
CA VAL A 27 -5.77 -2.87 8.10
C VAL A 27 -5.57 -1.44 8.55
N MET A 28 -4.53 -0.80 8.04
CA MET A 28 -4.24 0.60 8.30
C MET A 28 -4.27 1.39 7.00
N GLN A 29 -4.93 2.53 7.02
CA GLN A 29 -5.02 3.43 5.90
C GLN A 29 -4.14 4.66 6.14
N PHE A 30 -3.30 4.96 5.17
CA PHE A 30 -2.40 6.10 5.20
C PHE A 30 -2.60 6.98 3.97
N LYS A 31 -2.35 8.26 4.10
CA LYS A 31 -2.26 9.15 2.95
C LYS A 31 -0.89 8.99 2.30
N ILE A 32 -0.85 8.56 1.03
CA ILE A 32 0.40 8.46 0.28
C ILE A 32 1.00 9.86 0.07
N ASN A 33 2.33 9.99 0.23
CA ASN A 33 3.01 11.25 -0.05
C ASN A 33 3.05 11.55 -1.57
N LYS A 34 3.13 12.83 -1.90
CA LYS A 34 3.07 13.31 -3.29
C LYS A 34 4.23 12.78 -4.14
N GLU A 35 5.40 12.64 -3.56
CA GLU A 35 6.60 12.17 -4.26
C GLU A 35 6.45 10.71 -4.69
N SER A 36 6.12 9.81 -3.76
CA SER A 36 5.84 8.40 -4.08
C SER A 36 4.73 8.25 -5.12
N LYS A 37 3.65 9.03 -4.98
CA LYS A 37 2.55 9.04 -5.96
C LYS A 37 3.05 9.40 -7.35
N ASN A 38 3.85 10.45 -7.47
CA ASN A 38 4.38 10.91 -8.76
C ASN A 38 5.34 9.89 -9.39
N ILE A 39 6.23 9.29 -8.59
CA ILE A 39 7.13 8.23 -9.06
C ILE A 39 6.31 7.07 -9.62
N LEU A 40 5.34 6.56 -8.84
CA LEU A 40 4.53 5.42 -9.23
C LEU A 40 3.69 5.69 -10.49
N LEU A 41 3.09 6.86 -10.60
CA LEU A 41 2.32 7.21 -11.79
C LEU A 41 3.19 7.30 -13.04
N LYS A 42 4.34 7.99 -12.95
CA LYS A 42 5.25 8.17 -14.07
C LYS A 42 5.86 6.84 -14.51
N ASP A 43 6.54 6.16 -13.59
CA ASP A 43 7.27 4.93 -13.91
C ASP A 43 6.30 3.80 -14.31
N GLY A 44 5.07 3.79 -13.77
CA GLY A 44 4.01 2.87 -14.18
C GLY A 44 3.51 3.12 -15.61
N ALA A 45 3.33 4.38 -16.01
CA ALA A 45 2.97 4.73 -17.38
C ALA A 45 4.06 4.30 -18.38
N ASP A 46 5.32 4.50 -18.05
CA ASP A 46 6.47 4.18 -18.88
C ASP A 46 6.82 2.68 -18.91
N SER A 47 6.34 1.89 -17.94
CA SER A 47 6.67 0.48 -17.81
C SER A 47 6.21 -0.34 -19.02
N LYS A 48 7.08 -1.25 -19.46
CA LYS A 48 6.82 -2.26 -20.51
C LYS A 48 6.74 -3.68 -19.96
N ILE A 49 6.80 -3.85 -18.64
CA ILE A 49 6.75 -5.16 -17.98
C ILE A 49 5.30 -5.58 -17.87
N ASP A 50 4.89 -6.58 -18.63
CA ASP A 50 3.56 -7.20 -18.50
C ASP A 50 3.53 -8.01 -17.19
N PHE A 51 2.51 -7.82 -16.39
CA PHE A 51 2.39 -8.48 -15.09
C PHE A 51 1.12 -9.33 -14.98
N ARG A 52 0.27 -9.36 -16.01
CA ARG A 52 -1.03 -10.05 -16.04
C ARG A 52 -0.95 -11.52 -15.71
N ASP A 53 0.04 -12.23 -16.23
CA ASP A 53 0.21 -13.67 -16.02
C ASP A 53 0.56 -14.06 -14.57
N LYS A 54 0.86 -13.06 -13.73
CA LYS A 54 1.25 -13.25 -12.33
C LYS A 54 0.13 -12.90 -11.34
N LEU A 55 -0.99 -12.43 -11.85
CA LEU A 55 -2.08 -11.91 -11.03
C LEU A 55 -3.38 -12.69 -11.28
N ALA A 56 -4.21 -12.77 -10.25
CA ALA A 56 -5.49 -13.47 -10.31
C ALA A 56 -6.60 -12.67 -11.02
N GLY A 57 -6.33 -11.40 -11.36
CA GLY A 57 -7.30 -10.49 -11.95
C GLY A 57 -7.59 -10.76 -13.43
N HIS A 58 -8.73 -10.27 -13.88
CA HIS A 58 -9.10 -10.19 -15.30
C HIS A 58 -8.98 -8.74 -15.77
N LEU A 59 -7.77 -8.17 -15.60
CA LEU A 59 -7.47 -6.80 -15.99
C LEU A 59 -6.66 -6.80 -17.30
N ASP A 60 -7.06 -5.95 -18.24
CA ASP A 60 -6.37 -5.83 -19.52
C ASP A 60 -4.99 -5.18 -19.41
N ASN A 61 -4.78 -4.37 -18.36
CA ASN A 61 -3.59 -3.54 -18.25
C ASN A 61 -3.01 -3.56 -16.82
N GLU A 62 -2.09 -4.48 -16.61
CA GLU A 62 -1.33 -4.64 -15.38
C GLU A 62 0.16 -4.62 -15.70
N LYS A 63 0.89 -3.69 -15.12
CA LYS A 63 2.31 -3.49 -15.39
C LYS A 63 3.15 -3.61 -14.13
N GLY A 64 4.23 -4.39 -14.22
CA GLY A 64 5.21 -4.49 -13.16
C GLY A 64 6.13 -3.26 -13.13
N TYR A 65 6.66 -2.95 -11.96
CA TYR A 65 7.70 -1.94 -11.82
C TYR A 65 9.10 -2.56 -11.88
N THR A 66 10.04 -1.78 -12.38
CA THR A 66 11.46 -2.14 -12.39
C THR A 66 12.06 -2.15 -10.98
N GLN A 67 13.22 -2.78 -10.81
CA GLN A 67 13.93 -2.70 -9.53
C GLN A 67 14.32 -1.26 -9.19
N GLU A 68 14.72 -0.46 -10.18
CA GLU A 68 15.01 0.96 -10.00
C GLU A 68 13.82 1.73 -9.41
N THR A 69 12.61 1.49 -9.91
CA THR A 69 11.40 2.12 -9.34
C THR A 69 11.16 1.66 -7.90
N LYS A 70 11.32 0.36 -7.62
CA LYS A 70 11.20 -0.16 -6.25
C LYS A 70 12.18 0.55 -5.31
N ASP A 71 13.43 0.69 -5.71
CA ASP A 71 14.48 1.33 -4.92
C ASP A 71 14.17 2.81 -4.64
N LYS A 72 13.55 3.52 -5.57
CA LYS A 72 13.09 4.90 -5.38
C LYS A 72 11.96 5.01 -4.34
N VAL A 73 11.04 4.04 -4.28
CA VAL A 73 9.86 4.13 -3.38
C VAL A 73 10.09 3.49 -2.01
N ILE A 74 11.02 2.55 -1.87
CA ILE A 74 11.33 1.87 -0.61
C ILE A 74 11.58 2.85 0.56
N PRO A 75 12.38 3.93 0.42
CA PRO A 75 12.62 4.87 1.51
C PRO A 75 11.32 5.53 2.01
N HIS A 76 10.38 5.78 1.11
CA HIS A 76 9.08 6.36 1.47
C HIS A 76 8.15 5.33 2.14
N LEU A 77 8.16 4.07 1.67
CA LEU A 77 7.36 2.99 2.24
C LEU A 77 7.80 2.64 3.66
N GLY A 78 9.07 2.80 3.99
CA GLY A 78 9.62 2.53 5.31
C GLY A 78 8.90 3.24 6.45
N LYS A 79 8.45 4.48 6.23
CA LYS A 79 7.65 5.24 7.21
C LYS A 79 6.30 4.57 7.49
N TYR A 80 5.59 4.13 6.45
CA TYR A 80 4.29 3.47 6.59
C TYR A 80 4.43 2.11 7.27
N LEU A 81 5.47 1.34 6.91
CA LEU A 81 5.76 0.05 7.56
C LEU A 81 6.10 0.22 9.04
N GLY A 82 6.95 1.21 9.38
CA GLY A 82 7.28 1.49 10.77
C GLY A 82 6.05 1.91 11.59
N ALA A 83 5.18 2.72 11.00
CA ALA A 83 3.92 3.12 11.61
C ALA A 83 2.98 1.91 11.80
N TYR A 84 2.86 1.05 10.78
CA TYR A 84 2.09 -0.18 10.87
C TYR A 84 2.58 -1.09 12.00
N ASP A 85 3.90 -1.34 12.08
CA ASP A 85 4.48 -2.18 13.12
C ASP A 85 4.19 -1.65 14.52
N GLN A 86 4.41 -0.36 14.73
CA GLN A 86 4.14 0.27 16.03
C GLN A 86 2.68 0.13 16.43
N MET A 87 1.77 0.44 15.53
CA MET A 87 0.34 0.39 15.81
C MET A 87 -0.15 -1.05 15.96
N TYR A 88 0.35 -1.98 15.14
CA TYR A 88 0.02 -3.40 15.26
C TYR A 88 0.44 -3.96 16.62
N GLN A 89 1.64 -3.68 17.08
CA GLN A 89 2.13 -4.11 18.39
C GLN A 89 1.28 -3.53 19.52
N ASN A 90 1.02 -2.22 19.49
CA ASN A 90 0.20 -1.55 20.49
C ASN A 90 -1.24 -2.11 20.53
N PHE A 91 -1.80 -2.37 19.36
CA PHE A 91 -3.18 -2.84 19.23
C PHE A 91 -3.36 -4.31 19.63
N THR A 92 -2.39 -5.17 19.29
CA THR A 92 -2.48 -6.62 19.55
C THR A 92 -1.82 -7.03 20.87
N GLY A 93 -1.01 -6.17 21.47
CA GLY A 93 -0.14 -6.51 22.61
C GLY A 93 0.99 -7.49 22.25
N LYS A 94 1.21 -7.75 20.96
CA LYS A 94 2.26 -8.65 20.46
C LYS A 94 3.48 -7.84 20.06
N PHE A 95 4.55 -7.94 20.81
CA PHE A 95 5.79 -7.23 20.52
C PHE A 95 6.79 -8.15 19.83
N TYR A 96 7.54 -7.60 18.89
CA TYR A 96 8.60 -8.33 18.22
C TYR A 96 9.83 -8.43 19.14
N GLU A 97 10.38 -9.62 19.28
CA GLU A 97 11.68 -9.83 19.95
C GLU A 97 12.82 -9.18 19.16
N LYS A 98 12.72 -9.21 17.84
CA LYS A 98 13.64 -8.54 16.91
C LYS A 98 12.84 -7.75 15.89
N LYS A 99 13.27 -6.51 15.63
CA LYS A 99 12.64 -5.68 14.61
C LYS A 99 12.62 -6.43 13.26
N PRO A 100 11.45 -6.57 12.61
CA PRO A 100 11.38 -7.26 11.33
C PRO A 100 12.10 -6.47 10.24
N GLU A 101 12.72 -7.21 9.33
CA GLU A 101 13.26 -6.67 8.09
C GLU A 101 12.26 -6.96 6.97
N TYR A 102 11.92 -5.92 6.20
CA TYR A 102 10.98 -6.01 5.10
C TYR A 102 11.68 -5.91 3.76
N VAL A 103 11.32 -6.78 2.85
CA VAL A 103 11.76 -6.76 1.46
C VAL A 103 10.54 -6.52 0.57
N LEU A 104 10.61 -5.55 -0.34
CA LEU A 104 9.58 -5.33 -1.35
C LEU A 104 9.75 -6.36 -2.48
N SER A 105 9.10 -7.50 -2.36
CA SER A 105 9.22 -8.62 -3.30
C SER A 105 8.57 -8.29 -4.64
N ALA A 106 7.35 -7.77 -4.64
CA ALA A 106 6.60 -7.43 -5.85
C ALA A 106 5.98 -6.03 -5.75
N LEU A 107 5.94 -5.35 -6.88
CA LEU A 107 5.24 -4.07 -7.04
C LEU A 107 4.73 -3.97 -8.48
N TRP A 108 3.45 -3.65 -8.64
CA TRP A 108 2.80 -3.49 -9.93
C TRP A 108 1.74 -2.40 -9.87
N ILE A 109 1.25 -1.97 -11.03
CA ILE A 109 0.16 -1.01 -11.16
C ILE A 109 -0.95 -1.62 -12.01
N ASN A 110 -2.17 -1.43 -11.56
CA ASN A 110 -3.40 -1.84 -12.24
C ASN A 110 -4.09 -0.60 -12.80
N TYR A 111 -4.43 -0.65 -14.09
CA TYR A 111 -5.26 0.36 -14.76
C TYR A 111 -6.66 -0.22 -14.96
N GLN A 112 -7.52 0.01 -13.99
CA GLN A 112 -8.88 -0.53 -13.98
C GLN A 112 -9.84 0.35 -14.76
N LYS A 113 -10.69 -0.30 -15.54
CA LYS A 113 -11.85 0.29 -16.24
C LYS A 113 -13.14 -0.08 -15.52
N ALA A 114 -14.25 0.49 -15.97
CA ALA A 114 -15.57 0.08 -15.51
C ALA A 114 -15.77 -1.44 -15.76
N ASN A 115 -16.28 -2.13 -14.76
CA ASN A 115 -16.52 -3.57 -14.71
C ASN A 115 -15.27 -4.47 -14.59
N ASP A 116 -14.07 -3.91 -14.55
CA ASP A 116 -12.88 -4.68 -14.18
C ASP A 116 -12.93 -5.04 -12.70
N PHE A 117 -12.50 -6.24 -12.36
CA PHE A 117 -12.42 -6.69 -10.97
C PHE A 117 -11.29 -7.69 -10.75
N ASN A 118 -10.79 -7.72 -9.54
CA ASN A 118 -9.93 -8.80 -9.07
C ASN A 118 -10.78 -9.75 -8.21
N PRO A 119 -10.82 -11.08 -8.53
CA PRO A 119 -11.50 -12.03 -7.67
C PRO A 119 -10.80 -12.10 -6.31
N PRO A 120 -11.47 -12.63 -5.26
CA PRO A 120 -10.81 -12.93 -4.00
C PRO A 120 -9.58 -13.81 -4.25
N HIS A 121 -8.43 -13.39 -3.74
CA HIS A 121 -7.16 -14.10 -3.88
C HIS A 121 -6.28 -13.81 -2.65
N ASP A 122 -5.24 -14.59 -2.49
CA ASP A 122 -4.23 -14.43 -1.46
C ASP A 122 -2.88 -13.98 -2.06
N HIS A 123 -2.00 -13.56 -1.17
CA HIS A 123 -0.65 -13.13 -1.51
C HIS A 123 0.37 -13.89 -0.68
N ASP A 124 1.46 -14.29 -1.27
CA ASP A 124 2.56 -15.01 -0.60
C ASP A 124 3.32 -14.16 0.44
N GLY A 125 3.15 -12.87 0.44
CA GLY A 125 3.84 -11.95 1.35
C GLY A 125 3.28 -11.97 2.78
N LYS A 126 4.08 -11.56 3.75
CA LYS A 126 3.61 -11.32 5.13
C LYS A 126 2.73 -10.09 5.24
N LEU A 127 2.98 -9.09 4.40
CA LEU A 127 2.20 -7.86 4.30
C LEU A 127 1.92 -7.56 2.82
N SER A 128 0.74 -7.07 2.55
CA SER A 128 0.37 -6.49 1.27
C SER A 128 -0.18 -5.08 1.48
N PHE A 129 -0.08 -4.26 0.47
CA PHE A 129 -0.68 -2.92 0.47
C PHE A 129 -1.27 -2.59 -0.90
N VAL A 130 -2.26 -1.72 -0.88
CA VAL A 130 -2.85 -1.12 -2.08
C VAL A 130 -2.70 0.39 -1.98
N ALA A 131 -2.20 1.01 -3.03
CA ALA A 131 -2.12 2.47 -3.13
C ALA A 131 -3.05 2.96 -4.25
N TYR A 132 -4.09 3.69 -3.89
CA TYR A 132 -4.97 4.34 -4.83
C TYR A 132 -4.31 5.63 -5.34
N LEU A 133 -3.73 5.56 -6.55
CA LEU A 133 -2.99 6.68 -7.14
C LEU A 133 -3.89 7.67 -7.86
N GLN A 134 -4.92 7.16 -8.54
CA GLN A 134 -5.97 7.93 -9.20
C GLN A 134 -7.31 7.26 -8.95
N ILE A 135 -8.28 8.02 -8.50
CA ILE A 135 -9.64 7.57 -8.22
C ILE A 135 -10.57 8.57 -8.89
N PRO A 136 -11.59 8.13 -9.65
CA PRO A 136 -12.65 9.01 -10.13
C PRO A 136 -13.28 9.79 -8.97
N GLU A 137 -13.59 11.06 -9.19
CA GLU A 137 -14.14 11.93 -8.13
C GLU A 137 -15.42 11.36 -7.51
N GLU A 138 -16.24 10.69 -8.29
CA GLU A 138 -17.48 10.05 -7.87
C GLU A 138 -17.25 8.92 -6.85
N LEU A 139 -16.06 8.31 -6.82
CA LEU A 139 -15.73 7.23 -5.92
C LEU A 139 -15.02 7.70 -4.64
N ILE A 140 -14.61 8.96 -4.56
CA ILE A 140 -13.87 9.47 -3.39
C ILE A 140 -14.67 9.30 -2.11
N PHE A 141 -15.99 9.48 -2.15
CA PHE A 141 -16.89 9.34 -1.00
C PHE A 141 -16.96 7.94 -0.40
N PHE A 142 -16.51 6.91 -1.10
CA PHE A 142 -16.52 5.53 -0.61
C PHE A 142 -15.21 5.13 0.10
N PHE A 143 -14.16 5.93 0.00
CA PHE A 143 -12.83 5.60 0.50
C PHE A 143 -12.35 6.48 1.67
N PHE A 144 -13.13 7.49 2.07
CA PHE A 144 -12.77 8.44 3.14
C PHE A 144 -13.89 8.63 4.16
#